data_4fb4d7fba3c6da9b928c808abfa3e363
#
_entry.id   4fb4d7fba3c6da9b928c808abfa3e363
#
_cell.length_a   1.000
_cell.length_b   1.000
_cell.length_c   1.000
_cell.angle_alpha   90.00
_cell.angle_beta   90.00
_cell.angle_gamma   90.00
#
_symmetry.space_group_name_H-M   'P 1'
#
loop_
_entity.id
_entity.type
_entity.pdbx_description
1 polymer ?
#
loop_
_entity_poly.entity_id
_entity_poly.type
_entity_poly.pdbx_seq_one_letter_code
_entity_poly.pdbx_strand_id
1 'polypeptide(L)'
;KIISREERCLNYLQDTVKTVYKVLRKTEKYMAIQYDYINEILPHDIFFITTKELEDLYPDSTPKEREYYITKEKGAVCLMQIGDLLASGVKHDGRAPDYDDWTLNADILVYYPVLDIALELSSMGIRVDKEALLSQLDKAGCPERANLPFQKAIIDETLPFTIGGGIGQSRICMFFLRKAHIG
;
A
#
# COMPACT_ATOMS: atom_id res chain seq x y z
N LYS A 1 12.69 -8.53 1.15
CA LYS A 1 13.97 -8.25 1.82
C LYS A 1 13.87 -8.71 3.27
N ILE A 2 14.90 -9.41 3.79
CA ILE A 2 15.04 -9.70 5.22
C ILE A 2 15.34 -8.40 5.97
N ILE A 3 14.72 -8.22 7.14
CA ILE A 3 14.86 -7.06 8.02
C ILE A 3 15.15 -7.53 9.45
N SER A 4 15.68 -6.63 10.28
CA SER A 4 15.85 -6.90 11.72
C SER A 4 14.55 -6.67 12.49
N ARG A 5 14.53 -7.05 13.79
CA ARG A 5 13.39 -6.77 14.67
C ARG A 5 13.18 -5.26 14.86
N GLU A 6 14.26 -4.49 14.95
CA GLU A 6 14.23 -3.02 15.09
C GLU A 6 13.71 -2.33 13.83
N GLU A 7 13.96 -2.91 12.67
CA GLU A 7 13.43 -2.41 11.37
C GLU A 7 11.94 -2.74 11.18
N ARG A 8 11.35 -3.59 12.04
CA ARG A 8 9.92 -3.91 11.99
C ARG A 8 9.10 -2.78 12.60
N CYS A 9 9.07 -1.62 11.95
CA CYS A 9 8.40 -0.41 12.41
C CYS A 9 7.87 0.44 11.26
N LEU A 10 6.93 1.34 11.58
CA LEU A 10 6.28 2.21 10.60
C LEU A 10 7.27 3.13 9.89
N ASN A 11 8.28 3.65 10.59
CA ASN A 11 9.30 4.53 10.00
C ASN A 11 10.08 3.81 8.89
N TYR A 12 10.44 2.55 9.11
CA TYR A 12 11.15 1.75 8.09
C TYR A 12 10.28 1.50 6.85
N LEU A 13 8.99 1.22 7.04
CA LEU A 13 8.03 1.10 5.95
C LEU A 13 7.94 2.42 5.17
N GLN A 14 7.77 3.55 5.86
CA GLN A 14 7.68 4.87 5.22
C GLN A 14 8.96 5.23 4.43
N ASP A 15 10.14 4.93 4.93
CA ASP A 15 11.41 5.18 4.23
C ASP A 15 11.57 4.26 3.02
N THR A 16 11.05 3.03 3.09
CA THR A 16 10.98 2.13 1.94
C THR A 16 10.04 2.69 0.87
N VAL A 17 8.84 3.15 1.27
CA VAL A 17 7.89 3.82 0.37
C VAL A 17 8.50 5.05 -0.30
N LYS A 18 9.17 5.94 0.47
CA LYS A 18 9.86 7.12 -0.09
C LYS A 18 10.90 6.72 -1.14
N THR A 19 11.63 5.62 -0.89
CA THR A 19 12.64 5.10 -1.82
C THR A 19 12.00 4.63 -3.13
N VAL A 20 10.92 3.85 -3.04
CA VAL A 20 10.15 3.38 -4.22
C VAL A 20 9.56 4.57 -4.97
N TYR A 21 8.93 5.50 -4.26
CA TYR A 21 8.34 6.70 -4.85
C TYR A 21 9.36 7.58 -5.59
N LYS A 22 10.55 7.73 -5.02
CA LYS A 22 11.67 8.44 -5.68
C LYS A 22 12.07 7.79 -7.01
N VAL A 23 12.01 6.45 -7.09
CA VAL A 23 12.25 5.73 -8.36
C VAL A 23 11.13 6.02 -9.35
N LEU A 24 9.85 5.96 -8.93
CA LEU A 24 8.71 6.27 -9.79
C LEU A 24 8.83 7.69 -10.38
N ARG A 25 9.14 8.69 -9.56
CA ARG A 25 9.36 10.08 -10.04
C ARG A 25 10.51 10.20 -11.03
N LYS A 26 11.63 9.53 -10.76
CA LYS A 26 12.78 9.53 -11.70
C LYS A 26 12.41 8.88 -13.03
N THR A 27 11.62 7.81 -12.99
CA THR A 27 11.12 7.14 -14.20
C THR A 27 10.18 8.06 -14.97
N GLU A 28 9.24 8.74 -14.31
CA GLU A 28 8.35 9.72 -14.97
C GLU A 28 9.15 10.83 -15.66
N LYS A 29 10.12 11.41 -14.95
CA LYS A 29 10.99 12.43 -15.52
C LYS A 29 11.77 11.93 -16.73
N TYR A 30 12.28 10.70 -16.68
CA TYR A 30 12.95 10.09 -17.83
C TYR A 30 12.00 9.92 -19.01
N MET A 31 10.76 9.47 -18.77
CA MET A 31 9.73 9.32 -19.81
C MET A 31 9.35 10.67 -20.44
N ALA A 32 9.23 11.73 -19.62
CA ALA A 32 8.95 13.08 -20.11
C ALA A 32 10.06 13.64 -21.00
N ILE A 33 11.32 13.25 -20.78
CA ILE A 33 12.45 13.61 -21.65
C ILE A 33 12.39 12.85 -23.00
N GLN A 34 11.89 11.61 -22.99
CA GLN A 34 11.86 10.76 -24.18
C GLN A 34 10.64 11.00 -25.07
N TYR A 35 9.55 11.50 -24.50
CA TYR A 35 8.25 11.63 -25.19
C TYR A 35 7.61 12.98 -24.91
N ASP A 36 7.55 13.85 -25.89
CA ASP A 36 7.07 15.24 -25.79
C ASP A 36 5.62 15.38 -25.27
N TYR A 37 4.80 14.33 -25.42
CA TYR A 37 3.41 14.34 -24.95
C TYR A 37 3.24 13.95 -23.47
N ILE A 38 4.33 13.53 -22.80
CA ILE A 38 4.31 13.14 -21.40
C ILE A 38 4.75 14.32 -20.53
N ASN A 39 3.87 14.79 -19.68
CA ASN A 39 4.17 15.77 -18.65
C ASN A 39 4.38 15.08 -17.30
N GLU A 40 5.27 15.62 -16.46
CA GLU A 40 5.42 15.19 -15.07
C GLU A 40 4.17 15.61 -14.28
N ILE A 41 3.53 14.65 -13.63
CA ILE A 41 2.32 14.88 -12.80
C ILE A 41 2.50 14.40 -11.35
N LEU A 42 3.57 13.61 -11.07
CA LEU A 42 3.86 13.17 -9.71
C LEU A 42 4.43 14.34 -8.88
N PRO A 43 3.85 14.65 -7.71
CA PRO A 43 4.36 15.69 -6.82
C PRO A 43 5.76 15.35 -6.30
N HIS A 44 6.44 16.36 -5.74
CA HIS A 44 7.80 16.17 -5.20
C HIS A 44 7.83 15.12 -4.10
N ASP A 45 6.89 15.17 -3.17
CA ASP A 45 6.79 14.26 -2.04
C ASP A 45 5.46 13.51 -2.06
N ILE A 46 5.48 12.27 -1.61
CA ILE A 46 4.28 11.48 -1.40
C ILE A 46 3.64 11.86 -0.05
N PHE A 47 2.32 12.02 -0.02
CA PHE A 47 1.57 12.31 1.19
C PHE A 47 1.25 11.02 1.94
N PHE A 48 1.56 10.96 3.23
CA PHE A 48 1.28 9.81 4.09
C PHE A 48 0.01 10.01 4.89
N ILE A 49 -0.86 9.01 4.89
CA ILE A 49 -2.11 8.99 5.66
C ILE A 49 -2.49 7.56 6.01
N THR A 50 -3.09 7.35 7.18
CA THR A 50 -3.67 6.07 7.57
C THR A 50 -5.11 5.95 7.08
N THR A 51 -5.62 4.72 6.98
CA THR A 51 -7.03 4.48 6.64
C THR A 51 -7.99 5.13 7.63
N LYS A 52 -7.63 5.21 8.92
CA LYS A 52 -8.40 5.86 9.97
C LYS A 52 -8.45 7.37 9.78
N GLU A 53 -7.29 8.02 9.60
CA GLU A 53 -7.25 9.47 9.33
C GLU A 53 -8.02 9.83 8.06
N LEU A 54 -7.96 8.96 7.04
CA LEU A 54 -8.71 9.15 5.80
C LEU A 54 -10.24 9.01 6.01
N GLU A 55 -10.67 8.10 6.90
CA GLU A 55 -12.08 8.01 7.31
C GLU A 55 -12.52 9.27 8.07
N ASP A 56 -11.70 9.76 9.00
CA ASP A 56 -11.99 10.97 9.78
C ASP A 56 -12.13 12.21 8.88
N LEU A 57 -11.35 12.29 7.78
CA LEU A 57 -11.44 13.38 6.79
C LEU A 57 -12.72 13.32 5.93
N TYR A 58 -13.16 12.11 5.57
CA TYR A 58 -14.30 11.89 4.68
C TYR A 58 -15.27 10.84 5.25
N PRO A 59 -15.93 11.10 6.39
CA PRO A 59 -16.69 10.08 7.13
C PRO A 59 -17.87 9.52 6.33
N ASP A 60 -18.52 10.35 5.51
CA ASP A 60 -19.72 9.99 4.75
C ASP A 60 -19.42 9.34 3.39
N SER A 61 -18.13 9.15 3.06
CA SER A 61 -17.70 8.63 1.76
C SER A 61 -17.32 7.16 1.84
N THR A 62 -17.49 6.46 0.73
CA THR A 62 -16.97 5.08 0.58
C THR A 62 -15.44 5.07 0.55
N PRO A 63 -14.77 3.94 0.86
CA PRO A 63 -13.32 3.84 0.77
C PRO A 63 -12.73 4.30 -0.56
N LYS A 64 -13.36 3.96 -1.68
CA LYS A 64 -12.88 4.35 -3.02
C LYS A 64 -13.08 5.83 -3.33
N GLU A 65 -14.14 6.43 -2.83
CA GLU A 65 -14.33 7.90 -2.91
C GLU A 65 -13.30 8.64 -2.06
N ARG A 66 -12.99 8.13 -0.86
CA ARG A 66 -11.92 8.66 0.01
C ARG A 66 -10.57 8.64 -0.70
N GLU A 67 -10.20 7.52 -1.32
CA GLU A 67 -8.97 7.40 -2.12
C GLU A 67 -8.96 8.41 -3.28
N TYR A 68 -10.06 8.54 -4.00
CA TYR A 68 -10.18 9.49 -5.10
C TYR A 68 -10.00 10.94 -4.64
N TYR A 69 -10.69 11.36 -3.57
CA TYR A 69 -10.61 12.74 -3.09
C TYR A 69 -9.20 13.09 -2.62
N ILE A 70 -8.59 12.25 -1.80
CA ILE A 70 -7.27 12.55 -1.26
C ILE A 70 -6.18 12.49 -2.35
N THR A 71 -6.26 11.56 -3.31
CA THR A 71 -5.29 11.49 -4.41
C THR A 71 -5.48 12.65 -5.37
N LYS A 72 -6.70 13.09 -5.64
CA LYS A 72 -6.98 14.26 -6.47
C LYS A 72 -6.43 15.55 -5.85
N GLU A 73 -6.49 15.67 -4.53
CA GLU A 73 -5.95 16.82 -3.78
C GLU A 73 -4.42 16.79 -3.71
N LYS A 74 -3.83 15.64 -3.36
CA LYS A 74 -2.39 15.50 -3.05
C LYS A 74 -1.53 15.03 -4.22
N GLY A 75 -2.14 14.51 -5.29
CA GLY A 75 -1.45 13.94 -6.46
C GLY A 75 -0.89 12.53 -6.24
N ALA A 76 -0.23 12.28 -5.11
CA ALA A 76 0.31 10.97 -4.72
C ALA A 76 0.18 10.75 -3.21
N VAL A 77 -0.32 9.58 -2.83
CA VAL A 77 -0.65 9.22 -1.44
C VAL A 77 -0.09 7.85 -1.10
N CYS A 78 0.52 7.74 0.06
CA CYS A 78 0.81 6.47 0.72
C CYS A 78 -0.30 6.21 1.74
N LEU A 79 -1.22 5.32 1.41
CA LEU A 79 -2.29 4.91 2.30
C LEU A 79 -1.81 3.75 3.15
N MET A 80 -1.81 3.92 4.48
CA MET A 80 -1.24 2.97 5.43
C MET A 80 -2.30 2.34 6.33
N GLN A 81 -1.91 1.20 6.96
CA GLN A 81 -2.71 0.50 7.98
C GLN A 81 -4.05 0.00 7.44
N ILE A 82 -3.99 -0.79 6.38
CA ILE A 82 -5.13 -1.36 5.68
C ILE A 82 -5.39 -2.77 6.20
N GLY A 83 -6.66 -3.13 6.48
CA GLY A 83 -7.09 -4.50 6.80
C GLY A 83 -7.95 -4.64 8.04
N ASP A 84 -7.77 -3.80 9.05
CA ASP A 84 -8.60 -3.81 10.26
C ASP A 84 -9.93 -3.05 10.05
N LEU A 85 -10.86 -3.23 10.97
CA LEU A 85 -12.10 -2.47 11.02
C LEU A 85 -11.83 -1.01 11.39
N LEU A 86 -12.47 -0.09 10.68
CA LEU A 86 -12.48 1.32 10.97
C LEU A 86 -13.54 1.67 12.03
N ALA A 87 -13.61 2.92 12.45
CA ALA A 87 -14.57 3.40 13.45
C ALA A 87 -16.04 3.19 13.02
N SER A 88 -16.30 3.24 11.73
CA SER A 88 -17.62 2.91 11.13
C SER A 88 -17.99 1.43 11.21
N GLY A 89 -17.08 0.55 11.63
CA GLY A 89 -17.26 -0.90 11.61
C GLY A 89 -17.05 -1.54 10.23
N VAL A 90 -16.61 -0.76 9.24
CA VAL A 90 -16.31 -1.23 7.88
C VAL A 90 -14.79 -1.24 7.66
N LYS A 91 -14.27 -2.19 6.90
CA LYS A 91 -12.87 -2.18 6.47
C LYS A 91 -12.67 -1.19 5.32
N HIS A 92 -11.51 -0.52 5.29
CA HIS A 92 -11.15 0.29 4.11
C HIS A 92 -11.03 -0.60 2.88
N ASP A 93 -10.27 -1.68 2.99
CA ASP A 93 -10.10 -2.71 1.97
C ASP A 93 -9.79 -4.06 2.60
N GLY A 94 -9.99 -5.15 1.85
CA GLY A 94 -9.64 -6.51 2.28
C GLY A 94 -8.13 -6.75 2.25
N ARG A 95 -7.63 -7.40 3.32
CA ARG A 95 -6.24 -7.89 3.38
C ARG A 95 -6.22 -9.31 3.95
N ALA A 96 -5.38 -10.16 3.39
CA ALA A 96 -5.15 -11.49 3.94
C ALA A 96 -4.58 -11.37 5.36
N PRO A 97 -5.08 -12.17 6.33
CA PRO A 97 -4.66 -12.07 7.73
C PRO A 97 -3.27 -12.68 7.99
N ASP A 98 -2.75 -13.45 7.04
CA ASP A 98 -1.53 -14.24 7.18
C ASP A 98 -0.43 -13.80 6.20
N TYR A 99 -0.45 -12.55 5.78
CA TYR A 99 0.53 -12.00 4.83
C TYR A 99 1.22 -10.76 5.40
N ASP A 100 0.67 -9.55 5.16
CA ASP A 100 1.21 -8.32 5.73
C ASP A 100 0.60 -8.02 7.10
N ASP A 101 1.40 -7.44 7.99
CA ASP A 101 0.91 -6.84 9.22
C ASP A 101 0.02 -5.64 8.87
N TRP A 102 -1.25 -5.67 9.31
CA TRP A 102 -2.22 -4.62 8.99
C TRP A 102 -1.86 -3.25 9.58
N THR A 103 -0.98 -3.23 10.58
CA THR A 103 -0.44 -1.98 11.13
C THR A 103 0.81 -1.47 10.41
N LEU A 104 1.43 -2.30 9.56
CA LEU A 104 2.71 -2.06 8.90
C LEU A 104 2.65 -2.35 7.39
N ASN A 105 1.53 -2.04 6.75
CA ASN A 105 1.35 -2.13 5.31
C ASN A 105 1.00 -0.78 4.69
N ALA A 106 1.15 -0.66 3.39
CA ALA A 106 0.88 0.56 2.65
C ALA A 106 0.63 0.30 1.17
N ASP A 107 -0.26 1.09 0.59
CA ASP A 107 -0.46 1.19 -0.85
C ASP A 107 0.02 2.56 -1.36
N ILE A 108 0.67 2.58 -2.52
CA ILE A 108 1.00 3.81 -3.25
C ILE A 108 -0.11 4.08 -4.25
N LEU A 109 -0.88 5.12 -3.99
CA LEU A 109 -1.95 5.61 -4.82
C LEU A 109 -1.54 6.91 -5.51
N VAL A 110 -1.88 7.07 -6.78
CA VAL A 110 -1.66 8.32 -7.51
C VAL A 110 -2.95 8.77 -8.18
N TYR A 111 -3.14 10.09 -8.29
CA TYR A 111 -4.20 10.60 -9.13
C TYR A 111 -3.86 10.37 -10.61
N TYR A 112 -4.74 9.73 -11.34
CA TYR A 112 -4.57 9.47 -12.77
C TYR A 112 -5.56 10.28 -13.60
N PRO A 113 -5.15 11.45 -14.16
CA PRO A 113 -6.07 12.37 -14.81
C PRO A 113 -6.67 11.84 -16.12
N VAL A 114 -6.03 10.87 -16.79
CA VAL A 114 -6.54 10.27 -18.04
C VAL A 114 -7.89 9.57 -17.82
N LEU A 115 -8.08 8.96 -16.65
CA LEU A 115 -9.31 8.26 -16.28
C LEU A 115 -10.08 8.95 -15.15
N ASP A 116 -9.53 10.04 -14.58
CA ASP A 116 -10.06 10.73 -13.38
C ASP A 116 -10.29 9.77 -12.22
N ILE A 117 -9.25 8.99 -11.83
CA ILE A 117 -9.32 8.00 -10.76
C ILE A 117 -8.11 8.06 -9.83
N ALA A 118 -8.26 7.50 -8.62
CA ALA A 118 -7.14 7.02 -7.84
C ALA A 118 -6.62 5.70 -8.46
N LEU A 119 -5.33 5.65 -8.77
CA LEU A 119 -4.70 4.47 -9.35
C LEU A 119 -3.65 3.92 -8.38
N GLU A 120 -3.85 2.68 -7.93
CA GLU A 120 -2.86 1.96 -7.13
C GLU A 120 -1.73 1.47 -8.02
N LEU A 121 -0.50 1.91 -7.74
CA LEU A 121 0.70 1.50 -8.46
C LEU A 121 1.46 0.37 -7.74
N SER A 122 1.40 0.34 -6.42
CA SER A 122 2.15 -0.62 -5.60
C SER A 122 1.44 -0.86 -4.27
N SER A 123 1.50 -2.11 -3.81
CA SER A 123 1.12 -2.50 -2.45
C SER A 123 2.32 -3.16 -1.78
N MET A 124 2.58 -2.83 -0.52
CA MET A 124 3.72 -3.37 0.22
C MET A 124 3.43 -3.43 1.73
N GLY A 125 4.22 -4.26 2.44
CA GLY A 125 4.12 -4.34 3.89
C GLY A 125 5.27 -5.11 4.50
N ILE A 126 5.45 -4.88 5.81
CA ILE A 126 6.23 -5.74 6.66
C ILE A 126 5.35 -6.95 6.96
N ARG A 127 5.88 -8.14 6.76
CA ARG A 127 5.13 -9.39 6.95
C ARG A 127 4.78 -9.58 8.42
N VAL A 128 3.70 -10.34 8.65
CA VAL A 128 3.27 -10.68 10.01
C VAL A 128 4.39 -11.35 10.79
N ASP A 129 4.50 -11.00 12.08
CA ASP A 129 5.15 -11.81 13.08
C ASP A 129 4.12 -12.70 13.79
N LYS A 130 4.54 -13.42 14.81
CA LYS A 130 3.66 -14.31 15.59
C LYS A 130 2.45 -13.58 16.19
N GLU A 131 2.68 -12.40 16.78
CA GLU A 131 1.62 -11.65 17.47
C GLU A 131 0.62 -11.06 16.49
N ALA A 132 1.11 -10.42 15.42
CA ALA A 132 0.25 -9.89 14.36
C ALA A 132 -0.53 -11.01 13.67
N LEU A 133 0.13 -12.13 13.34
CA LEU A 133 -0.51 -13.29 12.70
C LEU A 133 -1.67 -13.82 13.53
N LEU A 134 -1.44 -14.13 14.81
CA LEU A 134 -2.47 -14.69 15.68
C LEU A 134 -3.66 -13.73 15.87
N SER A 135 -3.36 -12.45 16.11
CA SER A 135 -4.39 -11.42 16.23
C SER A 135 -5.20 -11.25 14.95
N GLN A 136 -4.55 -11.23 13.78
CA GLN A 136 -5.23 -11.04 12.50
C GLN A 136 -6.05 -12.27 12.08
N LEU A 137 -5.58 -13.49 12.37
CA LEU A 137 -6.35 -14.72 12.14
C LEU A 137 -7.62 -14.75 12.98
N ASP A 138 -7.55 -14.34 14.25
CA ASP A 138 -8.72 -14.24 15.14
C ASP A 138 -9.73 -13.21 14.60
N LYS A 139 -9.28 -11.99 14.30
CA LYS A 139 -10.10 -10.92 13.71
C LYS A 139 -10.74 -11.30 12.36
N ALA A 140 -10.06 -12.15 11.61
CA ALA A 140 -10.57 -12.67 10.32
C ALA A 140 -11.48 -13.88 10.46
N GLY A 141 -11.66 -14.41 11.68
CA GLY A 141 -12.51 -15.58 11.96
C GLY A 141 -11.96 -16.89 11.38
N CYS A 142 -10.64 -17.01 11.26
CA CYS A 142 -9.98 -18.20 10.72
C CYS A 142 -8.76 -18.65 11.57
N PRO A 143 -8.91 -18.79 12.91
CA PRO A 143 -7.80 -19.12 13.81
C PRO A 143 -7.20 -20.52 13.52
N GLU A 144 -7.94 -21.42 12.89
CA GLU A 144 -7.47 -22.76 12.50
C GLU A 144 -6.29 -22.72 11.53
N ARG A 145 -6.15 -21.63 10.74
CA ARG A 145 -5.01 -21.44 9.83
C ARG A 145 -3.65 -21.38 10.54
N ALA A 146 -3.62 -21.07 11.83
CA ALA A 146 -2.40 -21.13 12.64
C ALA A 146 -1.69 -22.50 12.60
N ASN A 147 -2.44 -23.57 12.27
CA ASN A 147 -1.91 -24.92 12.16
C ASN A 147 -1.31 -25.26 10.79
N LEU A 148 -1.42 -24.39 9.81
CA LEU A 148 -0.85 -24.59 8.48
C LEU A 148 0.71 -24.47 8.54
N PRO A 149 1.44 -25.16 7.65
CA PRO A 149 2.91 -25.22 7.75
C PRO A 149 3.61 -23.87 7.76
N PHE A 150 3.19 -22.95 6.91
CA PHE A 150 3.79 -21.60 6.82
C PHE A 150 3.50 -20.76 8.07
N GLN A 151 2.24 -20.71 8.51
CA GLN A 151 1.82 -19.98 9.70
C GLN A 151 2.49 -20.54 10.96
N LYS A 152 2.61 -21.88 11.04
CA LYS A 152 3.31 -22.55 12.13
C LYS A 152 4.80 -22.16 12.18
N ALA A 153 5.47 -22.07 11.03
CA ALA A 153 6.86 -21.64 10.97
C ALA A 153 7.07 -20.19 11.42
N ILE A 154 6.07 -19.31 11.23
CA ILE A 154 6.08 -17.95 11.79
C ILE A 154 5.91 -18.00 13.31
N ILE A 155 4.95 -18.78 13.80
CA ILE A 155 4.65 -18.93 15.24
C ILE A 155 5.85 -19.51 16.01
N ASP A 156 6.55 -20.47 15.40
CA ASP A 156 7.74 -21.11 15.94
C ASP A 156 9.01 -20.24 15.76
N GLU A 157 8.87 -19.03 15.19
CA GLU A 157 9.95 -18.07 14.92
C GLU A 157 11.13 -18.64 14.11
N THR A 158 10.86 -19.62 13.23
CA THR A 158 11.87 -20.24 12.36
C THR A 158 12.10 -19.47 11.05
N LEU A 159 11.22 -18.52 10.72
CA LEU A 159 11.34 -17.65 9.56
C LEU A 159 11.85 -16.25 9.95
N PRO A 160 12.66 -15.60 9.10
CA PRO A 160 13.13 -14.25 9.36
C PRO A 160 12.00 -13.23 9.19
N PHE A 161 12.13 -12.08 9.86
CA PHE A 161 11.29 -10.91 9.54
C PHE A 161 11.60 -10.41 8.13
N THR A 162 10.55 -10.01 7.42
CA THR A 162 10.69 -9.56 6.05
C THR A 162 9.78 -8.38 5.73
N ILE A 163 10.22 -7.55 4.78
CA ILE A 163 9.39 -6.56 4.08
C ILE A 163 9.35 -6.95 2.60
N GLY A 164 8.21 -6.76 1.98
CA GLY A 164 8.05 -7.00 0.56
C GLY A 164 6.86 -6.27 -0.01
N GLY A 165 6.75 -6.26 -1.33
CA GLY A 165 5.65 -5.63 -2.03
C GLY A 165 5.60 -6.04 -3.49
N GLY A 166 4.49 -5.67 -4.14
CA GLY A 166 4.26 -5.81 -5.55
C GLY A 166 4.15 -4.46 -6.23
N ILE A 167 4.69 -4.37 -7.42
CA ILE A 167 4.54 -3.22 -8.31
C ILE A 167 3.73 -3.70 -9.51
N GLY A 168 2.59 -3.07 -9.78
CA GLY A 168 1.72 -3.44 -10.88
C GLY A 168 2.33 -3.04 -12.23
N GLN A 169 3.03 -3.96 -12.89
CA GLN A 169 3.74 -3.66 -14.16
C GLN A 169 2.84 -3.02 -15.20
N SER A 170 1.67 -3.61 -15.49
CA SER A 170 0.72 -3.06 -16.46
C SER A 170 0.17 -1.70 -16.04
N ARG A 171 -0.13 -1.51 -14.75
CA ARG A 171 -0.58 -0.21 -14.20
C ARG A 171 0.49 0.86 -14.32
N ILE A 172 1.76 0.52 -14.07
CA ILE A 172 2.90 1.44 -14.24
C ILE A 172 3.07 1.82 -15.71
N CYS A 173 3.01 0.85 -16.63
CA CYS A 173 3.07 1.14 -18.07
C CYS A 173 1.92 2.05 -18.50
N MET A 174 0.68 1.74 -18.05
CA MET A 174 -0.49 2.58 -18.31
C MET A 174 -0.30 4.01 -17.79
N PHE A 175 0.16 4.14 -16.55
CA PHE A 175 0.40 5.44 -15.92
C PHE A 175 1.46 6.25 -16.66
N PHE A 176 2.66 5.72 -16.87
CA PHE A 176 3.75 6.47 -17.49
C PHE A 176 3.50 6.77 -18.98
N LEU A 177 2.83 5.89 -19.69
CA LEU A 177 2.50 6.10 -21.11
C LEU A 177 1.18 6.86 -21.34
N ARG A 178 0.51 7.28 -20.26
CA ARG A 178 -0.77 8.02 -20.31
C ARG A 178 -1.84 7.29 -21.13
N LYS A 179 -1.98 5.97 -20.91
CA LYS A 179 -2.95 5.12 -21.61
C LYS A 179 -4.21 4.90 -20.79
N ALA A 180 -5.36 4.81 -21.46
CA ALA A 180 -6.64 4.56 -20.79
C ALA A 180 -6.90 3.07 -20.49
N HIS A 181 -6.06 2.17 -20.98
CA HIS A 181 -6.20 0.72 -20.79
C HIS A 181 -4.83 0.05 -20.71
N ILE A 182 -4.75 -1.09 -20.02
CA ILE A 182 -3.52 -1.85 -19.78
C ILE A 182 -3.14 -2.82 -20.91
N GLY A 183 -4.03 -3.06 -21.87
CA GLY A 183 -3.85 -3.96 -23.01
C GLY A 183 -3.77 -3.26 -24.34
#